data_4bb0d658ab98bed15f483205a699cb7c
#
_entry.id   4bb0d658ab98bed15f483205a699cb7c
#
_cell.length_a   1.000
_cell.length_b   1.000
_cell.length_c   1.000
_cell.angle_alpha   90.00
_cell.angle_beta   90.00
_cell.angle_gamma   90.00
#
_symmetry.space_group_name_H-M   'P 1'
#
loop_
_entity.id
_entity.type
_entity.pdbx_description
1 polymer ?
#
loop_
_entity_poly.entity_id
_entity_poly.type
_entity_poly.pdbx_seq_one_letter_code
_entity_poly.pdbx_strand_id
1 'polypeptide(L)'
;WEGSGNVICLDVLRAVAREPETLDAVTAELKLEVGKNRQYDRFVGALEKSIAAFKKALASQSAGSTKSAGAGSKKKPSKKAMESAFATEAGARRLVEHLALALQARMMLEQSTRESADAFIASRLGRSGYAFGTLDPARVDVKAIVDQAWLS
;
A
#
# COMPACT_ATOMS: atom_id res chain seq x y z
N TRP A 1 -11.76 5.02 -19.02
CA TRP A 1 -10.92 5.77 -18.07
C TRP A 1 -10.91 5.14 -16.67
N GLU A 2 -11.99 4.55 -16.19
CA GLU A 2 -12.03 3.87 -14.88
C GLU A 2 -11.16 2.60 -14.82
N GLY A 3 -10.82 1.99 -15.96
CA GLY A 3 -9.98 0.80 -16.04
C GLY A 3 -8.49 1.04 -15.74
N SER A 4 -7.98 2.27 -15.95
CA SER A 4 -6.54 2.55 -15.83
C SER A 4 -5.98 2.28 -14.44
N GLY A 5 -6.70 2.64 -13.38
CA GLY A 5 -6.27 2.40 -12.00
C GLY A 5 -6.11 0.92 -11.65
N ASN A 6 -7.01 0.07 -12.14
CA ASN A 6 -6.91 -1.37 -11.94
C ASN A 6 -5.75 -1.97 -12.76
N VAL A 7 -5.56 -1.50 -14.00
CA VAL A 7 -4.44 -1.94 -14.85
C VAL A 7 -3.10 -1.59 -14.21
N ILE A 8 -2.94 -0.36 -13.72
CA ILE A 8 -1.72 0.05 -13.00
C ILE A 8 -1.47 -0.83 -11.77
N CYS A 9 -2.51 -1.15 -10.99
CA CYS A 9 -2.35 -2.04 -9.84
C CYS A 9 -1.88 -3.44 -10.25
N LEU A 10 -2.39 -3.98 -11.36
CA LEU A 10 -1.95 -5.28 -11.89
C LEU A 10 -0.51 -5.21 -12.42
N ASP A 11 -0.08 -4.10 -12.99
CA ASP A 11 1.30 -3.91 -13.44
C ASP A 11 2.27 -3.82 -12.25
N VAL A 12 1.88 -3.14 -11.17
CA VAL A 12 2.64 -3.17 -9.92
C VAL A 12 2.78 -4.59 -9.38
N LEU A 13 1.69 -5.38 -9.40
CA LEU A 13 1.76 -6.79 -8.98
C LEU A 13 2.72 -7.60 -9.85
N ARG A 14 2.70 -7.40 -11.15
CA ARG A 14 3.61 -8.09 -12.09
C ARG A 14 5.07 -7.70 -11.83
N ALA A 15 5.34 -6.42 -11.57
CA ALA A 15 6.68 -5.95 -11.21
C ALA A 15 7.16 -6.59 -9.92
N VAL A 16 6.35 -6.59 -8.87
CA VAL A 16 6.65 -7.23 -7.58
C VAL A 16 6.81 -8.74 -7.70
N ALA A 17 6.06 -9.39 -8.58
CA ALA A 17 6.23 -10.82 -8.82
C ALA A 17 7.56 -11.17 -9.50
N ARG A 18 8.13 -10.25 -10.28
CA ARG A 18 9.46 -10.41 -10.90
C ARG A 18 10.59 -10.10 -9.93
N GLU A 19 10.41 -9.08 -9.09
CA GLU A 19 11.42 -8.55 -8.16
C GLU A 19 10.81 -8.35 -6.77
N PRO A 20 10.59 -9.45 -6.00
CA PRO A 20 9.94 -9.40 -4.68
C PRO A 20 10.70 -8.55 -3.64
N GLU A 21 12.02 -8.40 -3.82
CA GLU A 21 12.89 -7.57 -3.00
C GLU A 21 12.54 -6.08 -3.07
N THR A 22 11.89 -5.62 -4.12
CA THR A 22 11.40 -4.24 -4.24
C THR A 22 10.50 -3.86 -3.07
N LEU A 23 9.66 -4.79 -2.59
CA LEU A 23 8.81 -4.55 -1.42
C LEU A 23 9.61 -4.42 -0.12
N ASP A 24 10.77 -5.08 -0.02
CA ASP A 24 11.65 -4.95 1.14
C ASP A 24 12.31 -3.57 1.16
N ALA A 25 12.76 -3.08 -0.01
CA ALA A 25 13.29 -1.74 -0.14
C ALA A 25 12.25 -0.67 0.23
N VAL A 26 11.00 -0.79 -0.26
CA VAL A 26 9.90 0.11 0.10
C VAL A 26 9.61 0.04 1.60
N THR A 27 9.59 -1.16 2.18
CA THR A 27 9.36 -1.32 3.62
C THR A 27 10.47 -0.68 4.46
N ALA A 28 11.73 -0.81 4.04
CA ALA A 28 12.87 -0.17 4.70
C ALA A 28 12.73 1.36 4.65
N GLU A 29 12.33 1.90 3.51
CA GLU A 29 12.09 3.33 3.33
C GLU A 29 10.98 3.86 4.25
N LEU A 30 9.87 3.14 4.37
CA LEU A 30 8.77 3.52 5.26
C LEU A 30 9.21 3.52 6.74
N LYS A 31 10.13 2.67 7.13
CA LYS A 31 10.63 2.58 8.51
C LYS A 31 11.46 3.77 8.96
N LEU A 32 12.01 4.56 8.06
CA LEU A 32 12.82 5.73 8.41
C LEU A 32 12.06 6.75 9.26
N GLU A 33 10.74 6.84 9.09
CA GLU A 33 9.90 7.81 9.79
C GLU A 33 9.07 7.20 10.95
N VAL A 34 9.26 5.91 11.25
CA VAL A 34 8.61 5.25 12.38
C VAL A 34 9.07 5.88 13.71
N GLY A 35 8.13 6.12 14.60
CA GLY A 35 8.33 6.80 15.87
C GLY A 35 7.91 8.29 15.86
N LYS A 36 7.73 8.91 14.69
CA LYS A 36 7.32 10.31 14.58
C LYS A 36 5.80 10.50 14.75
N ASN A 37 4.99 9.51 14.34
CA ASN A 37 3.53 9.60 14.46
C ASN A 37 2.91 8.21 14.73
N ARG A 38 2.19 8.07 15.85
CA ARG A 38 1.61 6.79 16.29
C ARG A 38 0.59 6.18 15.29
N GLN A 39 -0.11 7.00 14.52
CA GLN A 39 -1.08 6.52 13.53
C GLN A 39 -0.34 6.00 12.29
N TYR A 40 0.71 6.68 11.87
CA TYR A 40 1.62 6.22 10.83
C TYR A 40 2.24 4.88 11.21
N ASP A 41 2.78 4.75 12.42
CA ASP A 41 3.41 3.51 12.91
C ASP A 41 2.46 2.31 12.84
N ARG A 42 1.20 2.52 13.27
CA ARG A 42 0.16 1.48 13.20
C ARG A 42 -0.15 1.10 11.75
N PHE A 43 -0.22 2.09 10.87
CA PHE A 43 -0.52 1.87 9.46
C PHE A 43 0.60 1.09 8.78
N VAL A 44 1.86 1.49 8.97
CA VAL A 44 3.04 0.79 8.44
C VAL A 44 3.09 -0.65 8.98
N GLY A 45 2.89 -0.86 10.27
CA GLY A 45 2.86 -2.21 10.84
C GLY A 45 1.73 -3.11 10.31
N ALA A 46 0.58 -2.54 9.96
CA ALA A 46 -0.49 -3.28 9.29
C ALA A 46 -0.15 -3.58 7.83
N LEU A 47 0.47 -2.63 7.15
CA LEU A 47 0.93 -2.78 5.77
C LEU A 47 2.01 -3.86 5.63
N GLU A 48 2.97 -3.92 6.55
CA GLU A 48 4.00 -4.97 6.59
C GLU A 48 3.39 -6.38 6.66
N LYS A 49 2.37 -6.55 7.51
CA LYS A 49 1.64 -7.83 7.59
C LYS A 49 0.95 -8.17 6.27
N SER A 50 0.37 -7.17 5.60
CA SER A 50 -0.27 -7.34 4.30
C SER A 50 0.74 -7.70 3.21
N ILE A 51 1.93 -7.07 3.21
CA ILE A 51 3.04 -7.37 2.31
C ILE A 51 3.53 -8.81 2.53
N ALA A 52 3.72 -9.21 3.79
CA ALA A 52 4.17 -10.58 4.11
C ALA A 52 3.15 -11.63 3.64
N ALA A 53 1.86 -11.40 3.87
CA ALA A 53 0.80 -12.27 3.39
C ALA A 53 0.77 -12.35 1.85
N PHE A 54 0.96 -11.21 1.17
CA PHE A 54 1.02 -11.14 -0.28
C PHE A 54 2.22 -11.89 -0.85
N LYS A 55 3.43 -11.71 -0.31
CA LYS A 55 4.64 -12.45 -0.68
C LYS A 55 4.44 -13.96 -0.52
N LYS A 56 3.81 -14.39 0.58
CA LYS A 56 3.49 -15.81 0.81
C LYS A 56 2.53 -16.35 -0.24
N ALA A 57 1.51 -15.58 -0.62
CA ALA A 57 0.57 -15.96 -1.66
C ALA A 57 1.26 -16.10 -3.04
N LEU A 58 2.15 -15.18 -3.41
CA LEU A 58 2.95 -15.25 -4.63
C LEU A 58 3.85 -16.50 -4.65
N ALA A 59 4.56 -16.78 -3.56
CA ALA A 59 5.44 -17.94 -3.45
C ALA A 59 4.66 -19.26 -3.59
N SER A 60 3.43 -19.33 -3.06
CA SER A 60 2.58 -20.51 -3.21
C SER A 60 2.10 -20.73 -4.65
N GLN A 61 1.91 -19.67 -5.42
CA GLN A 61 1.53 -19.75 -6.84
C GLN A 61 2.70 -20.21 -7.71
N SER A 62 3.92 -19.72 -7.48
CA SER A 62 5.12 -20.12 -8.21
C SER A 62 5.49 -21.60 -7.96
N ALA A 63 5.36 -22.09 -6.73
CA ALA A 63 5.61 -23.48 -6.38
C ALA A 63 4.64 -24.48 -7.04
N GLY A 64 3.43 -24.05 -7.37
CA GLY A 64 2.45 -24.84 -8.12
C GLY A 64 2.74 -24.93 -9.62
N SER A 65 3.48 -23.99 -10.19
CA SER A 65 3.80 -23.92 -11.62
C SER A 65 5.02 -24.77 -12.02
N THR A 66 5.96 -25.01 -11.10
CA THR A 66 7.21 -25.73 -11.40
C THR A 66 7.07 -27.25 -11.42
N LYS A 67 5.94 -27.81 -10.99
CA LYS A 67 5.71 -29.29 -11.03
C LYS A 67 5.16 -29.79 -12.35
N SER A 68 4.98 -28.98 -13.39
CA SER A 68 4.43 -29.40 -14.68
C SER A 68 5.32 -29.13 -15.90
N ALA A 69 6.63 -28.97 -15.73
CA ALA A 69 7.60 -28.89 -16.83
C ALA A 69 7.99 -30.28 -17.30
N GLY A 70 7.02 -31.11 -17.66
CA GLY A 70 7.21 -32.40 -18.25
C GLY A 70 5.96 -32.81 -19.01
N ALA A 71 6.07 -32.85 -20.38
CA ALA A 71 5.09 -33.37 -21.35
C ALA A 71 3.75 -32.61 -21.47
N GLY A 72 3.64 -31.83 -22.50
CA GLY A 72 2.55 -31.63 -23.47
C GLY A 72 1.06 -31.71 -23.09
N SER A 73 0.65 -31.43 -21.86
CA SER A 73 -0.76 -31.34 -21.55
C SER A 73 -1.04 -30.00 -20.82
N LYS A 74 -1.80 -29.12 -21.46
CA LYS A 74 -2.36 -27.90 -20.86
C LYS A 74 -3.36 -28.31 -19.77
N LYS A 75 -2.86 -28.75 -18.62
CA LYS A 75 -3.68 -29.05 -17.46
C LYS A 75 -4.33 -27.73 -16.97
N LYS A 76 -5.65 -27.64 -17.01
CA LYS A 76 -6.40 -26.51 -16.48
C LYS A 76 -5.96 -26.27 -15.03
N PRO A 77 -5.73 -25.00 -14.61
CA PRO A 77 -5.36 -24.69 -13.23
C PRO A 77 -6.42 -25.26 -12.27
N SER A 78 -5.99 -25.77 -11.13
CA SER A 78 -6.92 -26.28 -10.14
C SER A 78 -7.83 -25.15 -9.63
N LYS A 79 -9.06 -25.48 -9.23
CA LYS A 79 -10.01 -24.50 -8.66
C LYS A 79 -9.36 -23.66 -7.54
N LYS A 80 -8.59 -24.28 -6.65
CA LYS A 80 -7.85 -23.63 -5.57
C LYS A 80 -6.78 -22.64 -6.08
N ALA A 81 -6.10 -22.97 -7.17
CA ALA A 81 -5.11 -22.08 -7.79
C ALA A 81 -5.78 -20.85 -8.43
N MET A 82 -6.94 -21.04 -9.08
CA MET A 82 -7.75 -19.94 -9.62
C MET A 82 -8.29 -19.03 -8.51
N GLU A 83 -8.83 -19.60 -7.44
CA GLU A 83 -9.35 -18.83 -6.30
C GLU A 83 -8.22 -18.03 -5.62
N SER A 84 -7.02 -18.60 -5.46
CA SER A 84 -5.85 -17.92 -4.91
C SER A 84 -5.36 -16.79 -5.82
N ALA A 85 -5.29 -16.98 -7.13
CA ALA A 85 -4.93 -15.96 -8.10
C ALA A 85 -5.93 -14.80 -8.07
N PHE A 86 -7.22 -15.10 -8.11
CA PHE A 86 -8.28 -14.11 -8.04
C PHE A 86 -8.25 -13.30 -6.74
N ALA A 87 -8.02 -13.95 -5.59
CA ALA A 87 -7.89 -13.27 -4.30
C ALA A 87 -6.68 -12.32 -4.27
N THR A 88 -5.57 -12.70 -4.92
CA THR A 88 -4.38 -11.85 -5.03
C THR A 88 -4.65 -10.62 -5.91
N GLU A 89 -5.28 -10.81 -7.06
CA GLU A 89 -5.64 -9.72 -7.96
C GLU A 89 -6.70 -8.78 -7.35
N ALA A 90 -7.72 -9.33 -6.69
CA ALA A 90 -8.72 -8.55 -5.98
C ALA A 90 -8.13 -7.72 -4.82
N GLY A 91 -7.07 -8.22 -4.18
CA GLY A 91 -6.33 -7.50 -3.14
C GLY A 91 -5.33 -6.46 -3.65
N ALA A 92 -4.98 -6.52 -4.94
CA ALA A 92 -3.95 -5.68 -5.55
C ALA A 92 -4.18 -4.20 -5.35
N ARG A 93 -5.37 -3.72 -5.68
CA ARG A 93 -5.72 -2.30 -5.58
C ARG A 93 -5.55 -1.78 -4.16
N ARG A 94 -6.01 -2.54 -3.18
CA ARG A 94 -5.89 -2.18 -1.76
C ARG A 94 -4.43 -2.13 -1.31
N LEU A 95 -3.61 -3.08 -1.74
CA LEU A 95 -2.18 -3.11 -1.39
C LEU A 95 -1.46 -1.91 -2.01
N VAL A 96 -1.66 -1.64 -3.30
CA VAL A 96 -1.04 -0.52 -4.00
C VAL A 96 -1.49 0.82 -3.42
N GLU A 97 -2.76 0.97 -3.10
CA GLU A 97 -3.29 2.15 -2.43
C GLU A 97 -2.63 2.39 -1.08
N HIS A 98 -2.52 1.35 -0.25
CA HIS A 98 -1.88 1.46 1.07
C HIS A 98 -0.38 1.77 0.94
N LEU A 99 0.32 1.21 -0.06
CA LEU A 99 1.71 1.55 -0.35
C LEU A 99 1.86 3.01 -0.74
N ALA A 100 1.01 3.50 -1.63
CA ALA A 100 1.03 4.89 -2.08
C ALA A 100 0.75 5.86 -0.93
N LEU A 101 -0.26 5.58 -0.10
CA LEU A 101 -0.60 6.40 1.06
C LEU A 101 0.51 6.39 2.12
N ALA A 102 1.15 5.24 2.37
CA ALA A 102 2.26 5.14 3.30
C ALA A 102 3.48 5.95 2.84
N LEU A 103 3.83 5.89 1.54
CA LEU A 103 4.92 6.66 0.95
C LEU A 103 4.63 8.16 0.99
N GLN A 104 3.40 8.58 0.67
CA GLN A 104 2.99 9.98 0.78
C GLN A 104 3.10 10.48 2.23
N ALA A 105 2.61 9.71 3.19
CA ALA A 105 2.69 10.06 4.60
C ALA A 105 4.14 10.14 5.10
N ARG A 106 5.00 9.21 4.64
CA ARG A 106 6.44 9.22 4.91
C ARG A 106 7.08 10.52 4.43
N MET A 107 6.80 10.92 3.18
CA MET A 107 7.32 12.16 2.61
C MET A 107 6.80 13.40 3.35
N MET A 108 5.53 13.39 3.76
CA MET A 108 4.98 14.47 4.60
C MET A 108 5.70 14.58 5.94
N LEU A 109 6.02 13.47 6.59
CA LEU A 109 6.76 13.46 7.87
C LEU A 109 8.21 13.93 7.72
N GLU A 110 8.82 13.73 6.55
CA GLU A 110 10.20 14.14 6.27
C GLU A 110 10.30 15.60 5.84
N GLN A 111 9.40 16.06 4.97
CA GLN A 111 9.59 17.30 4.19
C GLN A 111 8.60 18.41 4.53
N SER A 112 7.54 18.12 5.28
CA SER A 112 6.53 19.12 5.62
C SER A 112 6.59 19.53 7.10
N THR A 113 5.81 20.54 7.47
CA THR A 113 5.63 20.88 8.86
C THR A 113 4.87 19.78 9.60
N ARG A 114 5.07 19.69 10.91
CA ARG A 114 4.42 18.68 11.75
C ARG A 114 2.90 18.74 11.64
N GLU A 115 2.34 19.94 11.64
CA GLU A 115 0.89 20.18 11.56
C GLU A 115 0.31 19.65 10.24
N SER A 116 1.00 19.93 9.13
CA SER A 116 0.59 19.45 7.80
C SER A 116 0.71 17.92 7.69
N ALA A 117 1.79 17.32 8.21
CA ALA A 117 1.98 15.89 8.25
C ALA A 117 0.90 15.20 9.10
N ASP A 118 0.63 15.72 10.30
CA ASP A 118 -0.38 15.17 11.20
C ASP A 118 -1.79 15.28 10.58
N ALA A 119 -2.10 16.38 9.89
CA ALA A 119 -3.36 16.55 9.18
C ALA A 119 -3.52 15.54 8.03
N PHE A 120 -2.46 15.35 7.23
CA PHE A 120 -2.46 14.36 6.16
C PHE A 120 -2.70 12.95 6.72
N ILE A 121 -1.95 12.57 7.74
CA ILE A 121 -2.03 11.25 8.37
C ILE A 121 -3.43 11.02 8.97
N ALA A 122 -3.96 12.01 9.70
CA ALA A 122 -5.28 11.91 10.31
C ALA A 122 -6.38 11.72 9.27
N SER A 123 -6.29 12.43 8.13
CA SER A 123 -7.31 12.37 7.08
C SER A 123 -7.18 11.17 6.15
N ARG A 124 -5.94 10.70 5.87
CA ARG A 124 -5.70 9.69 4.84
C ARG A 124 -5.42 8.28 5.38
N LEU A 125 -4.73 8.17 6.52
CA LEU A 125 -4.44 6.89 7.14
C LEU A 125 -5.47 6.50 8.21
N GLY A 126 -6.43 7.37 8.49
CA GLY A 126 -7.54 7.11 9.40
C GLY A 126 -8.68 6.34 8.74
N ARG A 127 -9.70 6.03 9.54
CA ARG A 127 -10.95 5.40 9.07
C ARG A 127 -11.93 6.39 8.40
N SER A 128 -11.61 7.68 8.38
CA SER A 128 -12.42 8.68 7.69
C SER A 128 -12.34 8.41 6.20
N GLY A 129 -13.49 8.24 5.56
CA GLY A 129 -13.60 7.88 4.16
C GLY A 129 -12.85 8.82 3.21
N TYR A 130 -12.79 8.45 1.96
CA TYR A 130 -12.10 9.17 0.89
C TYR A 130 -12.72 10.51 0.49
N ALA A 131 -13.63 11.06 1.31
CA ALA A 131 -14.25 12.36 1.07
C ALA A 131 -13.31 13.50 1.48
N PHE A 132 -13.20 14.53 0.63
CA PHE A 132 -12.47 15.74 0.96
C PHE A 132 -13.22 16.57 2.02
N GLY A 133 -12.49 17.37 2.82
CA GLY A 133 -13.09 18.22 3.84
C GLY A 133 -13.53 17.50 5.12
N THR A 134 -13.01 16.31 5.37
CA THR A 134 -13.33 15.49 6.56
C THR A 134 -12.26 15.58 7.66
N LEU A 135 -11.44 16.63 7.68
CA LEU A 135 -10.52 16.89 8.78
C LEU A 135 -11.29 17.15 10.08
N ASP A 136 -10.93 16.41 11.11
CA ASP A 136 -11.47 16.63 12.45
C ASP A 136 -10.71 17.78 13.14
N PRO A 137 -11.33 18.95 13.36
CA PRO A 137 -10.67 20.10 13.95
C PRO A 137 -10.23 19.87 15.41
N ALA A 138 -10.75 18.83 16.07
CA ALA A 138 -10.28 18.45 17.40
C ALA A 138 -8.94 17.69 17.38
N ARG A 139 -8.50 17.21 16.22
CA ARG A 139 -7.28 16.42 16.04
C ARG A 139 -6.20 17.11 15.23
N VAL A 140 -6.55 18.19 14.55
CA VAL A 140 -5.67 18.89 13.61
C VAL A 140 -5.71 20.38 13.89
N ASP A 141 -4.55 21.01 14.01
CA ASP A 141 -4.45 22.47 14.12
C ASP A 141 -4.63 23.08 12.73
N VAL A 142 -5.91 23.27 12.35
CA VAL A 142 -6.29 23.84 11.06
C VAL A 142 -5.78 25.29 10.94
N LYS A 143 -5.76 26.03 12.07
CA LYS A 143 -5.28 27.41 12.06
C LYS A 143 -3.80 27.49 11.71
N ALA A 144 -2.95 26.66 12.32
CA ALA A 144 -1.52 26.62 12.00
C ALA A 144 -1.27 26.30 10.53
N ILE A 145 -2.06 25.39 9.92
CA ILE A 145 -1.93 25.06 8.50
C ILE A 145 -2.30 26.24 7.61
N VAL A 146 -3.40 26.95 7.94
CA VAL A 146 -3.84 28.13 7.18
C VAL A 146 -2.83 29.28 7.32
N ASP A 147 -2.32 29.51 8.52
CA ASP A 147 -1.34 30.57 8.77
C ASP A 147 -0.04 30.35 7.97
N GLN A 148 0.39 29.08 7.78
CA GLN A 148 1.54 28.75 6.94
C GLN A 148 1.35 29.11 5.46
N ALA A 149 0.14 28.98 4.93
CA ALA A 149 -0.16 29.32 3.55
C ALA A 149 -0.09 30.84 3.25
N TRP A 150 -0.17 31.68 4.28
CA TRP A 150 -0.11 33.15 4.16
C TRP A 150 1.30 33.72 4.39
N LEU A 151 2.24 32.91 4.87
CA LEU A 151 3.62 33.35 5.18
C LEU A 151 4.62 33.06 4.03
N SER A 152 4.15 32.45 2.96
CA SER A 152 4.89 32.17 1.72
C SER A 152 4.51 33.12 0.60
#